data_ed60f8f31c5f9cff0949e79d8cbef3fd
#
_entry.id   ed60f8f31c5f9cff0949e79d8cbef3fd
#
_cell.length_a   1.000
_cell.length_b   1.000
_cell.length_c   1.000
_cell.angle_alpha   90.00
_cell.angle_beta   90.00
_cell.angle_gamma   90.00
#
_symmetry.space_group_name_H-M   'P 1'
#
loop_
_entity.id
_entity.type
_entity.pdbx_description
1 polymer ?
#
loop_
_entity_poly.entity_id
_entity_poly.type
_entity_poly.pdbx_seq_one_letter_code
_entity_poly.pdbx_strand_id
1 'polypeptide(L)'
;MNKHLLPLLLLVPICLFAQQEQPKQYSKGDTLYYDANYKIVSPQKATSYGVVKHVDEQDNCATILIFSMKDNRLVEQQRCIASGENIGRKKGKQLFFNQEGRVEKMKMHVLVHNQKSGNTYSRPVSETLLYPDGQVLEKVEFTYPNNQGIEEDCYVRKGYYPNGVLQFEETYKKESSFIYYDENGQPTSQPAQKVEPYRVNPEFPGGQQELFYFLANSVEYPRECQNSGIQGRVICEFTVAKDGKIEDVHVVRSGGHPLLDKEAMRVLRSMPRWKPGLLRGVPVRVQYTVPVNFRLM
;
A
#
# COMPACT_ATOMS: atom_id res chain seq x y z
N MET A 1 39.82 -24.91 -24.98
CA MET A 1 40.39 -23.76 -24.24
C MET A 1 39.24 -22.81 -23.90
N ASN A 2 38.65 -23.01 -22.72
CA ASN A 2 37.54 -22.19 -22.25
C ASN A 2 38.11 -20.99 -21.51
N LYS A 3 37.83 -19.80 -22.03
CA LYS A 3 38.09 -18.55 -21.31
C LYS A 3 36.83 -18.16 -20.52
N HIS A 4 36.87 -18.45 -19.22
CA HIS A 4 35.91 -17.87 -18.26
C HIS A 4 36.20 -16.38 -18.12
N LEU A 5 35.31 -15.53 -18.59
CA LEU A 5 35.28 -14.11 -18.18
C LEU A 5 34.71 -14.06 -16.75
N LEU A 6 35.56 -13.80 -15.77
CA LEU A 6 35.13 -13.31 -14.45
C LEU A 6 34.52 -11.93 -14.61
N PRO A 7 33.38 -11.64 -14.00
CA PRO A 7 32.90 -10.26 -13.94
C PRO A 7 33.86 -9.44 -13.05
N LEU A 8 34.30 -8.33 -13.60
CA LEU A 8 35.13 -7.32 -12.94
C LEU A 8 34.39 -6.84 -11.67
N LEU A 9 34.90 -7.27 -10.50
CA LEU A 9 34.50 -6.68 -9.21
C LEU A 9 35.03 -5.24 -9.21
N LEU A 10 34.17 -4.28 -9.51
CA LEU A 10 34.45 -2.86 -9.25
C LEU A 10 34.61 -2.69 -7.73
N LEU A 11 35.84 -2.48 -7.30
CA LEU A 11 36.21 -2.01 -5.97
C LEU A 11 35.49 -0.67 -5.74
N VAL A 12 34.38 -0.72 -5.05
CA VAL A 12 33.71 0.47 -4.51
C VAL A 12 34.53 0.93 -3.31
N PRO A 13 35.02 2.18 -3.24
CA PRO A 13 35.77 2.65 -2.10
C PRO A 13 34.90 2.58 -0.84
N ILE A 14 35.45 2.01 0.22
CA ILE A 14 34.85 1.97 1.57
C ILE A 14 34.83 3.40 2.10
N CYS A 15 33.76 4.12 1.85
CA CYS A 15 33.49 5.40 2.49
C CYS A 15 32.55 5.23 3.69
N LEU A 16 32.96 5.82 4.81
CA LEU A 16 32.32 5.91 6.13
C LEU A 16 30.79 5.84 6.09
N PHE A 17 30.25 4.89 6.85
CA PHE A 17 28.80 4.66 7.01
C PHE A 17 28.17 5.71 7.93
N ALA A 18 27.73 6.84 7.34
CA ALA A 18 26.63 7.62 7.88
C ALA A 18 25.31 7.00 7.38
N GLN A 19 24.23 7.09 8.15
CA GLN A 19 22.88 6.79 7.66
C GLN A 19 22.73 7.49 6.30
N GLN A 20 22.46 6.72 5.25
CA GLN A 20 22.33 7.30 3.92
C GLN A 20 21.04 8.14 3.89
N GLU A 21 21.21 9.46 4.01
CA GLU A 21 20.12 10.40 3.74
C GLU A 21 19.69 10.23 2.29
N GLN A 22 18.40 10.41 2.01
CA GLN A 22 17.94 10.41 0.62
C GLN A 22 18.72 11.45 -0.18
N PRO A 23 19.23 11.11 -1.38
CA PRO A 23 19.94 12.07 -2.19
C PRO A 23 19.02 13.24 -2.55
N LYS A 24 19.58 14.46 -2.60
CA LYS A 24 18.81 15.65 -3.00
C LYS A 24 18.44 15.65 -4.49
N GLN A 25 19.11 14.85 -5.28
CA GLN A 25 18.92 14.68 -6.72
C GLN A 25 19.47 13.34 -7.16
N TYR A 26 18.78 12.67 -8.10
CA TYR A 26 19.28 11.48 -8.76
C TYR A 26 20.09 11.85 -10.01
N SER A 27 21.19 11.13 -10.22
CA SER A 27 22.03 11.21 -11.40
C SER A 27 22.11 9.85 -12.09
N LYS A 28 22.30 9.83 -13.42
CA LYS A 28 22.50 8.58 -14.17
C LYS A 28 23.70 7.82 -13.61
N GLY A 29 23.48 6.54 -13.29
CA GLY A 29 24.49 5.66 -12.70
C GLY A 29 24.42 5.56 -11.17
N ASP A 30 23.67 6.43 -10.50
CA ASP A 30 23.47 6.32 -9.05
C ASP A 30 22.92 4.95 -8.68
N THR A 31 23.43 4.38 -7.58
CA THR A 31 22.97 3.11 -7.04
C THR A 31 22.34 3.33 -5.70
N LEU A 32 21.12 2.82 -5.54
CA LEU A 32 20.28 2.92 -4.34
C LEU A 32 20.03 1.50 -3.81
N TYR A 33 20.12 1.32 -2.51
CA TYR A 33 19.92 0.02 -1.86
C TYR A 33 18.62 0.03 -1.07
N TYR A 34 17.78 -0.98 -1.24
CA TYR A 34 16.44 -1.08 -0.66
C TYR A 34 16.29 -2.31 0.22
N ASP A 35 15.59 -2.16 1.34
CA ASP A 35 15.10 -3.29 2.13
C ASP A 35 13.81 -3.89 1.50
N ALA A 36 13.24 -4.90 2.15
CA ALA A 36 11.99 -5.54 1.71
C ALA A 36 10.77 -4.60 1.70
N ASN A 37 10.85 -3.45 2.38
CA ASN A 37 9.80 -2.44 2.43
C ASN A 37 10.08 -1.24 1.50
N TYR A 38 11.05 -1.36 0.61
CA TYR A 38 11.49 -0.30 -0.31
C TYR A 38 12.04 0.96 0.39
N LYS A 39 12.52 0.85 1.61
CA LYS A 39 13.27 1.91 2.27
C LYS A 39 14.72 1.87 1.83
N ILE A 40 15.32 3.04 1.61
CA ILE A 40 16.75 3.16 1.31
C ILE A 40 17.53 2.79 2.57
N VAL A 41 18.46 1.85 2.42
CA VAL A 41 19.26 1.28 3.51
C VAL A 41 20.71 1.13 3.08
N SER A 42 21.59 0.78 4.02
CA SER A 42 22.97 0.42 3.68
C SER A 42 23.02 -0.90 2.87
N PRO A 43 24.03 -1.12 2.01
CA PRO A 43 24.14 -2.31 1.17
C PRO A 43 24.01 -3.63 1.93
N GLN A 44 24.50 -3.71 3.19
CA GLN A 44 24.46 -4.91 4.02
C GLN A 44 23.05 -5.30 4.49
N LYS A 45 22.11 -4.36 4.51
CA LYS A 45 20.72 -4.57 4.93
C LYS A 45 19.77 -4.67 3.74
N ALA A 46 20.29 -4.53 2.51
CA ALA A 46 19.47 -4.48 1.32
C ALA A 46 19.03 -5.88 0.87
N THR A 47 17.83 -5.95 0.33
CA THR A 47 17.28 -7.12 -0.40
C THR A 47 17.29 -6.90 -1.91
N SER A 48 17.36 -5.64 -2.33
CA SER A 48 17.43 -5.22 -3.73
C SER A 48 18.26 -3.94 -3.87
N TYR A 49 18.72 -3.70 -5.09
CA TYR A 49 19.38 -2.43 -5.44
C TYR A 49 18.81 -1.87 -6.74
N GLY A 50 18.77 -0.55 -6.82
CA GLY A 50 18.29 0.17 -7.99
C GLY A 50 19.42 0.96 -8.65
N VAL A 51 19.46 0.96 -9.99
CA VAL A 51 20.38 1.77 -10.78
C VAL A 51 19.58 2.81 -11.54
N VAL A 52 19.95 4.07 -11.40
CA VAL A 52 19.35 5.17 -12.17
C VAL A 52 19.81 5.05 -13.62
N LYS A 53 18.91 4.63 -14.51
CA LYS A 53 19.19 4.42 -15.91
C LYS A 53 19.17 5.73 -16.70
N HIS A 54 18.23 6.60 -16.40
CA HIS A 54 17.94 7.83 -17.12
C HIS A 54 17.32 8.87 -16.20
N VAL A 55 17.66 10.12 -16.41
CA VAL A 55 16.99 11.28 -15.79
C VAL A 55 16.45 12.14 -16.93
N ASP A 56 15.17 12.43 -16.87
CA ASP A 56 14.46 13.31 -17.80
C ASP A 56 14.32 14.68 -17.12
N GLU A 57 15.08 15.65 -17.59
CA GLU A 57 15.12 16.99 -17.00
C GLU A 57 13.84 17.79 -17.27
N GLN A 58 13.13 17.50 -18.39
CA GLN A 58 11.92 18.25 -18.77
C GLN A 58 10.76 18.01 -17.81
N ASP A 59 10.57 16.76 -17.34
CA ASP A 59 9.50 16.40 -16.41
C ASP A 59 10.00 16.07 -14.98
N ASN A 60 11.30 16.29 -14.74
CA ASN A 60 11.98 16.03 -13.47
C ASN A 60 11.75 14.60 -12.97
N CYS A 61 11.90 13.61 -13.86
CA CYS A 61 11.73 12.21 -13.51
C CYS A 61 12.97 11.38 -13.80
N ALA A 62 13.22 10.41 -12.91
CA ALA A 62 14.24 9.38 -13.09
C ALA A 62 13.59 8.02 -13.39
N THR A 63 14.22 7.26 -14.26
CA THR A 63 13.91 5.82 -14.45
C THR A 63 14.95 5.00 -13.72
N ILE A 64 14.50 4.18 -12.77
CA ILE A 64 15.33 3.32 -11.93
C ILE A 64 15.02 1.88 -12.29
N LEU A 65 16.06 1.08 -12.58
CA LEU A 65 15.97 -0.37 -12.72
C LEU A 65 16.36 -1.02 -11.40
N ILE A 66 15.48 -1.84 -10.85
CA ILE A 66 15.68 -2.50 -9.54
C ILE A 66 15.96 -3.98 -9.76
N PHE A 67 17.05 -4.44 -9.16
CA PHE A 67 17.54 -5.80 -9.25
C PHE A 67 17.49 -6.48 -7.89
N SER A 68 17.21 -7.77 -7.88
CA SER A 68 17.28 -8.62 -6.69
C SER A 68 18.75 -8.80 -6.28
N MET A 69 19.05 -8.63 -4.99
CA MET A 69 20.39 -8.93 -4.44
C MET A 69 20.74 -10.43 -4.46
N LYS A 70 19.73 -11.30 -4.51
CA LYS A 70 19.89 -12.75 -4.46
C LYS A 70 20.46 -13.33 -5.75
N ASP A 71 19.96 -12.88 -6.90
CA ASP A 71 20.23 -13.48 -8.22
C ASP A 71 20.54 -12.45 -9.31
N ASN A 72 20.67 -11.19 -8.93
CA ASN A 72 20.96 -10.06 -9.82
C ASN A 72 19.94 -9.90 -10.97
N ARG A 73 18.72 -10.40 -10.79
CA ARG A 73 17.66 -10.35 -11.77
C ARG A 73 16.92 -9.03 -11.69
N LEU A 74 16.56 -8.46 -12.84
CA LEU A 74 15.66 -7.30 -12.90
C LEU A 74 14.28 -7.71 -12.37
N VAL A 75 13.84 -7.05 -11.31
CA VAL A 75 12.54 -7.33 -10.66
C VAL A 75 11.55 -6.21 -10.86
N GLU A 76 12.03 -4.97 -11.05
CA GLU A 76 11.16 -3.81 -11.18
C GLU A 76 11.84 -2.71 -12.02
N GLN A 77 11.04 -1.99 -12.78
CA GLN A 77 11.40 -0.68 -13.33
C GLN A 77 10.41 0.34 -12.79
N GLN A 78 10.91 1.39 -12.16
CA GLN A 78 10.06 2.47 -11.66
C GLN A 78 10.45 3.81 -12.28
N ARG A 79 9.44 4.70 -12.41
CA ARG A 79 9.62 6.12 -12.70
C ARG A 79 9.27 6.92 -11.46
N CYS A 80 10.13 7.85 -11.07
CA CYS A 80 9.93 8.67 -9.87
C CYS A 80 10.49 10.07 -10.07
N ILE A 81 10.15 11.00 -9.17
CA ILE A 81 10.70 12.36 -9.17
C ILE A 81 12.21 12.31 -8.95
N ALA A 82 12.96 13.04 -9.77
CA ALA A 82 14.42 13.02 -9.79
C ALA A 82 15.07 13.98 -8.80
N SER A 83 14.39 15.08 -8.41
CA SER A 83 14.98 16.09 -7.52
C SER A 83 13.92 16.88 -6.76
N GLY A 84 14.35 17.63 -5.71
CA GLY A 84 13.50 18.48 -4.91
C GLY A 84 12.78 17.75 -3.77
N GLU A 85 11.82 18.42 -3.12
CA GLU A 85 11.12 17.91 -1.94
C GLU A 85 10.36 16.58 -2.15
N ASN A 86 9.98 16.29 -3.38
CA ASN A 86 9.24 15.08 -3.74
C ASN A 86 10.12 13.97 -4.34
N ILE A 87 11.44 14.06 -4.20
CA ILE A 87 12.40 13.09 -4.74
C ILE A 87 12.04 11.66 -4.33
N GLY A 88 12.17 10.71 -5.26
CA GLY A 88 11.84 9.31 -5.04
C GLY A 88 10.36 8.95 -5.07
N ARG A 89 9.43 9.93 -5.05
CA ARG A 89 7.99 9.63 -5.19
C ARG A 89 7.68 9.12 -6.59
N LYS A 90 6.95 8.01 -6.65
CA LYS A 90 6.58 7.37 -7.92
C LYS A 90 5.67 8.29 -8.75
N LYS A 91 5.99 8.46 -10.02
CA LYS A 91 5.20 9.21 -11.00
C LYS A 91 5.28 8.50 -12.36
N GLY A 92 4.13 8.16 -12.94
CA GLY A 92 4.07 7.42 -14.20
C GLY A 92 4.15 5.91 -14.01
N LYS A 93 4.69 5.23 -14.99
CA LYS A 93 4.65 3.77 -15.10
C LYS A 93 5.68 3.07 -14.21
N GLN A 94 5.23 2.03 -13.51
CA GLN A 94 6.03 1.06 -12.77
C GLN A 94 5.77 -0.32 -13.37
N LEU A 95 6.82 -1.06 -13.71
CA LEU A 95 6.76 -2.40 -14.28
C LEU A 95 7.36 -3.41 -13.33
N PHE A 96 6.76 -4.57 -13.21
CA PHE A 96 7.25 -5.70 -12.43
C PHE A 96 7.50 -6.87 -13.37
N PHE A 97 8.60 -7.57 -13.15
CA PHE A 97 9.08 -8.62 -14.02
C PHE A 97 9.05 -9.98 -13.28
N ASN A 98 8.58 -11.00 -13.97
CA ASN A 98 8.59 -12.39 -13.48
C ASN A 98 9.99 -13.01 -13.58
N GLN A 99 10.09 -14.31 -13.27
CA GLN A 99 11.37 -15.02 -13.28
C GLN A 99 11.98 -15.14 -14.70
N GLU A 100 11.16 -15.13 -15.74
CA GLU A 100 11.59 -15.17 -17.15
C GLU A 100 11.95 -13.78 -17.71
N GLY A 101 11.86 -12.71 -16.89
CA GLY A 101 12.14 -11.34 -17.32
C GLY A 101 11.01 -10.69 -18.14
N ARG A 102 9.81 -11.29 -18.16
CA ARG A 102 8.64 -10.71 -18.82
C ARG A 102 7.87 -9.83 -17.83
N VAL A 103 7.23 -8.79 -18.34
CA VAL A 103 6.35 -7.95 -17.52
C VAL A 103 5.12 -8.75 -17.11
N GLU A 104 4.91 -8.94 -15.83
CA GLU A 104 3.73 -9.61 -15.27
C GLU A 104 2.71 -8.64 -14.68
N LYS A 105 3.17 -7.45 -14.27
CA LYS A 105 2.33 -6.43 -13.67
C LYS A 105 2.81 -5.03 -14.00
N MET A 106 1.87 -4.12 -14.21
CA MET A 106 2.11 -2.70 -14.36
C MET A 106 1.28 -1.90 -13.37
N LYS A 107 1.83 -0.78 -12.87
CA LYS A 107 1.08 0.24 -12.12
C LYS A 107 1.30 1.60 -12.75
N MET A 108 0.27 2.44 -12.72
CA MET A 108 0.37 3.85 -13.08
C MET A 108 0.21 4.72 -11.85
N HIS A 109 1.12 5.61 -11.61
CA HIS A 109 1.14 6.50 -10.46
C HIS A 109 0.98 7.97 -10.88
N VAL A 110 0.25 8.73 -10.07
CA VAL A 110 0.18 10.19 -10.14
C VAL A 110 0.61 10.79 -8.81
N LEU A 111 1.06 12.05 -8.86
CA LEU A 111 1.28 12.83 -7.65
C LEU A 111 -0.01 13.57 -7.30
N VAL A 112 -0.37 13.52 -6.05
CA VAL A 112 -1.53 14.23 -5.50
C VAL A 112 -1.05 15.16 -4.41
N HIS A 113 -1.42 16.43 -4.49
CA HIS A 113 -1.17 17.43 -3.46
C HIS A 113 -2.41 17.56 -2.58
N ASN A 114 -2.26 17.25 -1.29
CA ASN A 114 -3.34 17.44 -0.32
C ASN A 114 -3.36 18.88 0.17
N GLN A 115 -4.35 19.64 -0.24
CA GLN A 115 -4.49 21.06 0.10
C GLN A 115 -4.64 21.32 1.61
N LYS A 116 -5.21 20.37 2.38
CA LYS A 116 -5.39 20.52 3.83
C LYS A 116 -4.11 20.29 4.62
N SER A 117 -3.33 19.27 4.25
CA SER A 117 -2.09 18.92 4.95
C SER A 117 -0.84 19.55 4.34
N GLY A 118 -0.93 20.13 3.14
CA GLY A 118 0.20 20.63 2.37
C GLY A 118 1.13 19.54 1.82
N ASN A 119 0.83 18.25 2.08
CA ASN A 119 1.68 17.15 1.68
C ASN A 119 1.39 16.69 0.24
N THR A 120 2.46 16.36 -0.49
CA THR A 120 2.36 15.66 -1.78
C THR A 120 2.67 14.18 -1.57
N TYR A 121 1.89 13.30 -2.17
CA TYR A 121 2.12 11.86 -2.12
C TYR A 121 1.86 11.19 -3.47
N SER A 122 2.47 10.03 -3.68
CA SER A 122 2.26 9.21 -4.87
C SER A 122 1.04 8.31 -4.66
N ARG A 123 0.18 8.23 -5.65
CA ARG A 123 -1.04 7.40 -5.63
C ARG A 123 -1.15 6.58 -6.91
N PRO A 124 -1.41 5.26 -6.84
CA PRO A 124 -1.71 4.48 -8.02
C PRO A 124 -3.08 4.88 -8.57
N VAL A 125 -3.21 5.02 -9.88
CA VAL A 125 -4.49 5.26 -10.59
C VAL A 125 -4.93 4.05 -11.40
N SER A 126 -4.01 3.14 -11.71
CA SER A 126 -4.37 1.83 -12.27
C SER A 126 -3.32 0.77 -11.94
N GLU A 127 -3.79 -0.47 -11.95
CA GLU A 127 -2.96 -1.67 -11.87
C GLU A 127 -3.41 -2.65 -12.96
N THR A 128 -2.46 -3.24 -13.69
CA THR A 128 -2.73 -4.21 -14.75
C THR A 128 -1.88 -5.45 -14.51
N LEU A 129 -2.51 -6.61 -14.49
CA LEU A 129 -1.84 -7.92 -14.55
C LEU A 129 -1.88 -8.45 -15.97
N LEU A 130 -0.84 -9.16 -16.34
CA LEU A 130 -0.70 -9.73 -17.67
C LEU A 130 -0.61 -11.26 -17.60
N TYR A 131 -1.15 -11.91 -18.60
CA TYR A 131 -0.84 -13.30 -18.94
C TYR A 131 0.63 -13.42 -19.40
N PRO A 132 1.21 -14.65 -19.41
CA PRO A 132 2.59 -14.85 -19.87
C PRO A 132 2.84 -14.44 -21.34
N ASP A 133 1.81 -14.41 -22.17
CA ASP A 133 1.85 -13.95 -23.56
C ASP A 133 1.75 -12.41 -23.71
N GLY A 134 1.53 -11.69 -22.59
CA GLY A 134 1.43 -10.24 -22.56
C GLY A 134 0.01 -9.69 -22.71
N GLN A 135 -1.00 -10.53 -22.92
CA GLN A 135 -2.39 -10.08 -22.91
C GLN A 135 -2.81 -9.64 -21.49
N VAL A 136 -3.83 -8.79 -21.41
CA VAL A 136 -4.36 -8.32 -20.11
C VAL A 136 -5.13 -9.45 -19.45
N LEU A 137 -4.66 -9.89 -18.28
CA LEU A 137 -5.39 -10.79 -17.40
C LEU A 137 -6.43 -10.04 -16.58
N GLU A 138 -6.01 -8.90 -16.02
CA GLU A 138 -6.84 -8.11 -15.13
C GLU A 138 -6.40 -6.66 -15.11
N LYS A 139 -7.35 -5.73 -15.06
CA LYS A 139 -7.08 -4.29 -14.92
C LYS A 139 -7.95 -3.72 -13.80
N VAL A 140 -7.32 -2.95 -12.91
CA VAL A 140 -8.00 -2.17 -11.87
C VAL A 140 -7.77 -0.69 -12.16
N GLU A 141 -8.83 0.09 -12.15
CA GLU A 141 -8.79 1.55 -12.25
C GLU A 141 -9.37 2.13 -10.96
N PHE A 142 -8.56 2.94 -10.27
CA PHE A 142 -8.94 3.57 -9.01
C PHE A 142 -9.54 4.94 -9.28
N THR A 143 -10.70 5.19 -8.67
CA THR A 143 -11.37 6.49 -8.69
C THR A 143 -11.34 7.07 -7.28
N TYR A 144 -10.88 8.29 -7.17
CA TYR A 144 -10.77 8.99 -5.91
C TYR A 144 -11.75 10.18 -5.95
N PRO A 145 -12.95 10.07 -5.35
CA PRO A 145 -14.03 11.05 -5.53
C PRO A 145 -13.70 12.44 -5.01
N ASN A 146 -12.71 12.59 -4.11
CA ASN A 146 -12.30 13.88 -3.60
C ASN A 146 -10.78 14.06 -3.61
N ASN A 147 -10.30 15.20 -4.11
CA ASN A 147 -8.89 15.60 -4.01
C ASN A 147 -8.43 15.84 -2.56
N GLN A 148 -9.25 15.52 -1.56
CA GLN A 148 -9.03 15.83 -0.15
C GLN A 148 -8.47 14.67 0.68
N GLY A 149 -7.99 13.60 0.05
CA GLY A 149 -7.24 12.50 0.69
C GLY A 149 -8.00 11.81 1.83
N ILE A 150 -8.23 10.51 1.77
CA ILE A 150 -8.86 9.62 2.76
C ILE A 150 -10.40 9.58 2.63
N GLU A 151 -10.94 9.45 1.44
CA GLU A 151 -12.28 8.93 1.27
C GLU A 151 -12.23 7.68 0.40
N GLU A 152 -13.04 6.71 0.79
CA GLU A 152 -13.18 5.35 0.31
C GLU A 152 -12.68 5.15 -1.13
N ASP A 153 -11.59 4.42 -1.27
CA ASP A 153 -11.05 4.02 -2.58
C ASP A 153 -12.16 3.35 -3.37
N CYS A 154 -12.72 4.04 -4.35
CA CYS A 154 -13.60 3.43 -5.33
C CYS A 154 -12.73 2.85 -6.44
N TYR A 155 -13.09 1.68 -6.95
CA TYR A 155 -12.41 1.11 -8.11
C TYR A 155 -13.38 0.36 -9.02
N VAL A 156 -12.96 0.24 -10.27
CA VAL A 156 -13.51 -0.72 -11.23
C VAL A 156 -12.40 -1.71 -11.59
N ARG A 157 -12.68 -3.00 -11.42
CA ARG A 157 -11.78 -4.09 -11.77
C ARG A 157 -12.40 -4.92 -12.87
N LYS A 158 -11.65 -5.17 -13.92
CA LYS A 158 -12.04 -5.99 -15.07
C LYS A 158 -11.07 -7.15 -15.21
N GLY A 159 -11.59 -8.37 -15.26
CA GLY A 159 -10.82 -9.55 -15.59
C GLY A 159 -11.19 -10.04 -16.98
N TYR A 160 -10.24 -10.66 -17.66
CA TYR A 160 -10.36 -11.09 -19.05
C TYR A 160 -10.00 -12.57 -19.18
N TYR A 161 -10.66 -13.25 -20.09
CA TYR A 161 -10.25 -14.58 -20.55
C TYR A 161 -8.93 -14.48 -21.36
N PRO A 162 -8.20 -15.60 -21.53
CA PRO A 162 -6.99 -15.61 -22.38
C PRO A 162 -7.21 -15.18 -23.83
N ASN A 163 -8.44 -15.25 -24.33
CA ASN A 163 -8.82 -14.75 -25.67
C ASN A 163 -9.12 -13.25 -25.69
N GLY A 164 -8.95 -12.54 -24.56
CA GLY A 164 -9.17 -11.09 -24.44
C GLY A 164 -10.62 -10.67 -24.21
N VAL A 165 -11.57 -11.62 -24.17
CA VAL A 165 -12.98 -11.33 -23.87
C VAL A 165 -13.13 -11.01 -22.39
N LEU A 166 -13.98 -10.02 -22.04
CA LEU A 166 -14.27 -9.64 -20.67
C LEU A 166 -14.92 -10.82 -19.93
N GLN A 167 -14.36 -11.21 -18.79
CA GLN A 167 -14.83 -12.29 -17.94
C GLN A 167 -15.70 -11.78 -16.80
N PHE A 168 -15.28 -10.70 -16.16
CA PHE A 168 -16.04 -10.06 -15.10
C PHE A 168 -15.70 -8.57 -15.00
N GLU A 169 -16.66 -7.82 -14.42
CA GLU A 169 -16.46 -6.46 -13.94
C GLU A 169 -16.89 -6.39 -12.47
N GLU A 170 -15.98 -5.94 -11.61
CA GLU A 170 -16.23 -5.63 -10.21
C GLU A 170 -16.22 -4.11 -10.03
N THR A 171 -17.29 -3.56 -9.50
CA THR A 171 -17.33 -2.15 -9.07
C THR A 171 -17.39 -2.10 -7.55
N TYR A 172 -16.47 -1.35 -6.95
CA TYR A 172 -16.41 -1.10 -5.51
C TYR A 172 -16.62 0.38 -5.22
N LYS A 173 -17.60 0.68 -4.36
CA LYS A 173 -17.83 2.02 -3.78
C LYS A 173 -17.87 1.98 -2.26
N LYS A 174 -18.61 1.09 -1.66
CA LYS A 174 -18.69 0.70 -0.25
C LYS A 174 -18.68 -0.80 -0.12
N GLU A 175 -19.31 -1.45 -1.09
CA GLU A 175 -19.42 -2.89 -1.25
C GLU A 175 -19.08 -3.25 -2.70
N SER A 176 -18.62 -4.47 -2.92
CA SER A 176 -18.34 -4.98 -4.26
C SER A 176 -19.62 -5.45 -4.93
N SER A 177 -19.84 -5.02 -6.16
CA SER A 177 -20.84 -5.57 -7.08
C SER A 177 -20.15 -6.17 -8.27
N PHE A 178 -20.70 -7.30 -8.79
CA PHE A 178 -20.10 -8.05 -9.88
C PHE A 178 -21.06 -8.24 -11.03
N ILE A 179 -20.53 -8.10 -12.24
CA ILE A 179 -21.16 -8.55 -13.48
C ILE A 179 -20.22 -9.58 -14.10
N TYR A 180 -20.75 -10.73 -14.49
CA TYR A 180 -19.97 -11.81 -15.10
C TYR A 180 -20.38 -12.00 -16.56
N TYR A 181 -19.43 -12.48 -17.37
CA TYR A 181 -19.60 -12.74 -18.79
C TYR A 181 -19.06 -14.13 -19.12
N ASP A 182 -19.66 -14.78 -20.09
CA ASP A 182 -19.14 -16.03 -20.66
C ASP A 182 -18.01 -15.79 -21.66
N GLU A 183 -17.43 -16.84 -22.21
CA GLU A 183 -16.30 -16.74 -23.17
C GLU A 183 -16.69 -16.08 -24.51
N ASN A 184 -17.98 -15.88 -24.76
CA ASN A 184 -18.53 -15.17 -25.93
C ASN A 184 -18.87 -13.72 -25.60
N GLY A 185 -18.64 -13.28 -24.34
CA GLY A 185 -18.93 -11.93 -23.89
C GLY A 185 -20.41 -11.66 -23.54
N GLN A 186 -21.22 -12.72 -23.38
CA GLN A 186 -22.61 -12.57 -22.96
C GLN A 186 -22.72 -12.53 -21.43
N PRO A 187 -23.53 -11.62 -20.86
CA PRO A 187 -23.76 -11.58 -19.43
C PRO A 187 -24.27 -12.94 -18.89
N THR A 188 -23.72 -13.36 -17.74
CA THR A 188 -24.10 -14.61 -17.08
C THR A 188 -24.27 -14.40 -15.58
N SER A 189 -25.18 -15.18 -14.96
CA SER A 189 -25.35 -15.17 -13.50
C SER A 189 -24.38 -16.12 -12.77
N GLN A 190 -23.69 -17.00 -13.50
CA GLN A 190 -22.76 -17.96 -12.94
C GLN A 190 -21.37 -17.79 -13.56
N PRO A 191 -20.37 -17.31 -12.80
CA PRO A 191 -19.01 -17.27 -13.30
C PRO A 191 -18.46 -18.70 -13.48
N ALA A 192 -17.63 -18.89 -14.51
CA ALA A 192 -16.92 -20.17 -14.73
C ALA A 192 -16.00 -20.51 -13.53
N GLN A 193 -15.52 -19.50 -12.81
CA GLN A 193 -14.76 -19.62 -11.57
C GLN A 193 -15.22 -18.54 -10.59
N LYS A 194 -15.22 -18.86 -9.27
CA LYS A 194 -15.48 -17.89 -8.24
C LYS A 194 -14.41 -16.79 -8.25
N VAL A 195 -14.84 -15.56 -8.46
CA VAL A 195 -13.97 -14.39 -8.42
C VAL A 195 -13.99 -13.82 -7.00
N GLU A 196 -12.85 -13.83 -6.32
CA GLU A 196 -12.73 -13.20 -5.01
C GLU A 196 -12.66 -11.68 -5.17
N PRO A 197 -13.24 -10.89 -4.24
CA PRO A 197 -13.14 -9.44 -4.25
C PRO A 197 -11.68 -8.98 -4.29
N TYR A 198 -11.41 -7.91 -5.04
CA TYR A 198 -10.06 -7.34 -5.10
C TYR A 198 -9.54 -6.92 -3.72
N ARG A 199 -10.43 -6.35 -2.90
CA ARG A 199 -10.15 -5.88 -1.55
C ARG A 199 -11.22 -6.37 -0.59
N VAL A 200 -10.80 -6.92 0.53
CA VAL A 200 -11.67 -7.21 1.69
C VAL A 200 -11.12 -6.40 2.86
N ASN A 201 -11.98 -5.60 3.48
CA ASN A 201 -11.59 -4.83 4.65
C ASN A 201 -11.41 -5.75 5.87
N PRO A 202 -10.52 -5.38 6.81
CA PRO A 202 -10.41 -6.11 8.06
C PRO A 202 -11.72 -6.01 8.86
N GLU A 203 -12.05 -7.08 9.58
CA GLU A 203 -13.29 -7.17 10.33
C GLU A 203 -13.01 -7.61 11.77
N PHE A 204 -13.63 -6.90 12.75
CA PHE A 204 -13.65 -7.35 14.13
C PHE A 204 -14.39 -8.69 14.24
N PRO A 205 -13.98 -9.63 15.13
CA PRO A 205 -14.72 -10.85 15.36
C PRO A 205 -16.19 -10.58 15.71
N GLY A 206 -17.11 -11.10 14.91
CA GLY A 206 -18.54 -10.82 15.02
C GLY A 206 -19.01 -9.54 14.31
N GLY A 207 -18.11 -8.80 13.65
CA GLY A 207 -18.45 -7.66 12.82
C GLY A 207 -18.49 -6.32 13.57
N GLN A 208 -19.00 -5.30 12.87
CA GLN A 208 -18.99 -3.92 13.39
C GLN A 208 -19.82 -3.74 14.67
N GLN A 209 -20.91 -4.47 14.80
CA GLN A 209 -21.78 -4.39 15.97
C GLN A 209 -21.07 -4.90 17.23
N GLU A 210 -20.36 -6.03 17.12
CA GLU A 210 -19.56 -6.58 18.21
C GLU A 210 -18.37 -5.68 18.58
N LEU A 211 -17.77 -4.98 17.60
CA LEU A 211 -16.78 -3.95 17.91
C LEU A 211 -17.35 -2.86 18.81
N PHE A 212 -18.55 -2.37 18.51
CA PHE A 212 -19.18 -1.35 19.35
C PHE A 212 -19.52 -1.86 20.76
N TYR A 213 -20.01 -3.11 20.88
CA TYR A 213 -20.22 -3.74 22.18
C TYR A 213 -18.92 -3.92 22.96
N PHE A 214 -17.88 -4.39 22.29
CA PHE A 214 -16.56 -4.53 22.91
C PHE A 214 -16.06 -3.19 23.45
N LEU A 215 -16.10 -2.13 22.66
CA LEU A 215 -15.67 -0.80 23.08
C LEU A 215 -16.49 -0.28 24.25
N ALA A 216 -17.83 -0.39 24.18
CA ALA A 216 -18.72 0.07 25.24
C ALA A 216 -18.49 -0.64 26.59
N ASN A 217 -18.15 -1.94 26.55
CA ASN A 217 -17.94 -2.74 27.76
C ASN A 217 -16.50 -2.72 28.27
N SER A 218 -15.53 -2.39 27.42
CA SER A 218 -14.10 -2.42 27.78
C SER A 218 -13.53 -1.07 28.20
N VAL A 219 -14.24 0.04 27.88
CA VAL A 219 -13.84 1.39 28.26
C VAL A 219 -14.11 1.62 29.74
N GLU A 220 -13.04 1.95 30.48
CA GLU A 220 -13.11 2.38 31.85
C GLU A 220 -12.99 3.92 31.91
N TYR A 221 -14.05 4.58 32.39
CA TYR A 221 -13.99 6.04 32.46
C TYR A 221 -13.00 6.46 33.56
N PRO A 222 -11.94 7.25 33.22
CA PRO A 222 -10.97 7.71 34.22
C PRO A 222 -11.66 8.53 35.32
N ARG A 223 -11.47 8.14 36.57
CA ARG A 223 -12.16 8.76 37.73
C ARG A 223 -11.94 10.28 37.79
N GLU A 224 -10.74 10.76 37.51
CA GLU A 224 -10.44 12.17 37.50
C GLU A 224 -11.26 12.93 36.45
N CYS A 225 -11.40 12.36 35.25
CA CYS A 225 -12.22 12.95 34.19
C CYS A 225 -13.71 12.90 34.56
N GLN A 226 -14.15 11.82 35.19
CA GLN A 226 -15.55 11.66 35.64
C GLN A 226 -15.91 12.71 36.69
N ASN A 227 -15.05 12.86 37.75
CA ASN A 227 -15.24 13.82 38.79
C ASN A 227 -15.21 15.27 38.34
N SER A 228 -14.44 15.55 37.26
CA SER A 228 -14.29 16.89 36.70
C SER A 228 -15.26 17.17 35.55
N GLY A 229 -16.17 16.25 35.23
CA GLY A 229 -17.14 16.43 34.14
C GLY A 229 -16.50 16.47 32.74
N ILE A 230 -15.25 15.96 32.58
CA ILE A 230 -14.50 16.01 31.31
C ILE A 230 -15.01 14.91 30.40
N GLN A 231 -15.59 15.27 29.27
CA GLN A 231 -16.08 14.37 28.22
C GLN A 231 -15.31 14.60 26.93
N GLY A 232 -15.32 13.60 26.04
CA GLY A 232 -14.64 13.76 24.76
C GLY A 232 -14.78 12.57 23.82
N ARG A 233 -14.31 12.77 22.60
CA ARG A 233 -14.22 11.73 21.57
C ARG A 233 -12.78 11.62 21.11
N VAL A 234 -12.13 10.51 21.43
CA VAL A 234 -10.78 10.17 21.00
C VAL A 234 -10.88 9.46 19.65
N ILE A 235 -10.14 9.92 18.65
CA ILE A 235 -10.00 9.19 17.40
C ILE A 235 -8.64 8.52 17.42
N CYS A 236 -8.64 7.20 17.41
CA CYS A 236 -7.42 6.39 17.36
C CYS A 236 -7.28 5.73 16.00
N GLU A 237 -6.04 5.57 15.57
CA GLU A 237 -5.65 4.76 14.43
C GLU A 237 -4.80 3.59 14.91
N PHE A 238 -4.93 2.45 14.23
CA PHE A 238 -4.13 1.26 14.45
C PHE A 238 -3.98 0.47 13.15
N THR A 239 -3.02 -0.44 13.13
CA THR A 239 -2.83 -1.36 12.00
C THR A 239 -3.38 -2.74 12.36
N VAL A 240 -4.23 -3.29 11.50
CA VAL A 240 -4.55 -4.72 11.51
C VAL A 240 -3.48 -5.44 10.70
N ALA A 241 -2.67 -6.26 11.37
CA ALA A 241 -1.60 -7.03 10.74
C ALA A 241 -2.15 -8.20 9.89
N LYS A 242 -1.30 -8.83 9.09
CA LYS A 242 -1.67 -9.97 8.23
C LYS A 242 -2.21 -11.17 9.01
N ASP A 243 -1.83 -11.32 10.27
CA ASP A 243 -2.31 -12.36 11.19
C ASP A 243 -3.48 -11.90 12.07
N GLY A 244 -4.00 -10.70 11.82
CA GLY A 244 -5.12 -10.10 12.55
C GLY A 244 -4.76 -9.40 13.85
N LYS A 245 -3.48 -9.37 14.26
CA LYS A 245 -3.06 -8.63 15.45
C LYS A 245 -3.22 -7.13 15.26
N ILE A 246 -3.51 -6.43 16.35
CA ILE A 246 -3.54 -4.98 16.40
C ILE A 246 -2.14 -4.45 16.72
N GLU A 247 -1.63 -3.58 15.86
CA GLU A 247 -0.30 -2.96 15.96
C GLU A 247 -0.41 -1.44 15.77
N ASP A 248 0.64 -0.69 16.14
CA ASP A 248 0.80 0.74 15.86
C ASP A 248 -0.35 1.62 16.39
N VAL A 249 -0.93 1.27 17.56
CA VAL A 249 -2.05 2.01 18.15
C VAL A 249 -1.59 3.40 18.60
N HIS A 250 -2.19 4.44 18.03
CA HIS A 250 -1.90 5.84 18.38
C HIS A 250 -3.15 6.72 18.25
N VAL A 251 -3.10 7.90 18.88
CA VAL A 251 -4.17 8.89 18.84
C VAL A 251 -3.95 9.82 17.66
N VAL A 252 -4.93 9.90 16.75
CA VAL A 252 -4.97 10.87 15.64
C VAL A 252 -5.60 12.17 16.07
N ARG A 253 -6.63 12.09 16.94
CA ARG A 253 -7.32 13.24 17.50
C ARG A 253 -7.62 13.00 18.98
N SER A 254 -7.07 13.84 19.84
CA SER A 254 -7.30 13.80 21.29
C SER A 254 -8.77 14.05 21.64
N GLY A 255 -9.24 13.39 22.70
CA GLY A 255 -10.53 13.63 23.32
C GLY A 255 -10.58 14.84 24.25
N GLY A 256 -9.48 15.64 24.29
CA GLY A 256 -9.39 16.85 25.11
C GLY A 256 -8.73 16.64 26.47
N HIS A 257 -8.43 15.39 26.87
CA HIS A 257 -7.70 15.09 28.11
C HIS A 257 -6.79 13.86 27.95
N PRO A 258 -5.51 13.90 28.43
CA PRO A 258 -4.55 12.79 28.25
C PRO A 258 -4.99 11.45 28.84
N LEU A 259 -5.79 11.46 29.91
CA LEU A 259 -6.32 10.22 30.50
C LEU A 259 -7.36 9.54 29.60
N LEU A 260 -8.19 10.31 28.88
CA LEU A 260 -9.12 9.76 27.88
C LEU A 260 -8.35 9.12 26.73
N ASP A 261 -7.30 9.79 26.23
CA ASP A 261 -6.44 9.30 25.16
C ASP A 261 -5.72 8.01 25.55
N LYS A 262 -5.18 7.95 26.79
CA LYS A 262 -4.51 6.77 27.34
C LYS A 262 -5.46 5.58 27.47
N GLU A 263 -6.67 5.81 27.96
CA GLU A 263 -7.69 4.77 28.11
C GLU A 263 -8.15 4.24 26.73
N ALA A 264 -8.40 5.13 25.77
CA ALA A 264 -8.74 4.71 24.41
C ALA A 264 -7.67 3.79 23.81
N MET A 265 -6.39 4.17 23.93
CA MET A 265 -5.29 3.33 23.46
C MET A 265 -5.19 1.99 24.21
N ARG A 266 -5.46 1.96 25.55
CA ARG A 266 -5.48 0.73 26.33
C ARG A 266 -6.52 -0.25 25.79
N VAL A 267 -7.73 0.23 25.57
CA VAL A 267 -8.84 -0.60 25.07
C VAL A 267 -8.53 -1.14 23.68
N LEU A 268 -7.99 -0.31 22.76
CA LEU A 268 -7.66 -0.79 21.44
C LEU A 268 -6.56 -1.84 21.44
N ARG A 269 -5.56 -1.72 22.32
CA ARG A 269 -4.50 -2.73 22.47
C ARG A 269 -5.01 -4.05 23.07
N SER A 270 -6.15 -4.04 23.78
CA SER A 270 -6.78 -5.24 24.35
C SER A 270 -7.74 -5.96 23.39
N MET A 271 -7.95 -5.43 22.18
CA MET A 271 -8.80 -6.08 21.18
C MET A 271 -8.32 -7.50 20.85
N PRO A 272 -9.23 -8.43 20.59
CA PRO A 272 -8.90 -9.74 20.05
C PRO A 272 -8.31 -9.60 18.64
N ARG A 273 -7.83 -10.72 18.10
CA ARG A 273 -7.39 -10.75 16.70
C ARG A 273 -8.57 -10.53 15.78
N TRP A 274 -8.39 -9.64 14.81
CA TRP A 274 -9.35 -9.37 13.75
C TRP A 274 -9.20 -10.38 12.59
N LYS A 275 -10.22 -10.51 11.78
CA LYS A 275 -10.05 -11.05 10.43
C LYS A 275 -9.20 -10.04 9.65
N PRO A 276 -8.05 -10.46 9.06
CA PRO A 276 -7.19 -9.52 8.35
C PRO A 276 -7.85 -9.00 7.07
N GLY A 277 -7.46 -7.81 6.64
CA GLY A 277 -7.80 -7.33 5.32
C GLY A 277 -7.12 -8.17 4.25
N LEU A 278 -7.80 -8.37 3.12
CA LEU A 278 -7.28 -9.11 1.99
C LEU A 278 -7.13 -8.19 0.77
N LEU A 279 -6.07 -8.42 0.00
CA LEU A 279 -5.90 -7.88 -1.33
C LEU A 279 -5.69 -9.07 -2.28
N ARG A 280 -6.64 -9.30 -3.20
CA ARG A 280 -6.65 -10.48 -4.08
C ARG A 280 -6.53 -11.81 -3.30
N GLY A 281 -7.28 -11.92 -2.21
CA GLY A 281 -7.25 -13.09 -1.33
C GLY A 281 -6.00 -13.22 -0.44
N VAL A 282 -5.00 -12.35 -0.58
CA VAL A 282 -3.76 -12.38 0.21
C VAL A 282 -3.89 -11.44 1.41
N PRO A 283 -3.62 -11.90 2.65
CA PRO A 283 -3.65 -11.03 3.83
C PRO A 283 -2.66 -9.87 3.73
N VAL A 284 -3.15 -8.65 3.99
CA VAL A 284 -2.37 -7.41 3.97
C VAL A 284 -2.51 -6.65 5.28
N ARG A 285 -1.54 -5.78 5.57
CA ARG A 285 -1.64 -4.83 6.67
C ARG A 285 -2.58 -3.70 6.27
N VAL A 286 -3.54 -3.38 7.11
CA VAL A 286 -4.52 -2.31 6.84
C VAL A 286 -4.60 -1.37 8.04
N GLN A 287 -4.48 -0.07 7.79
CA GLN A 287 -4.76 0.96 8.80
C GLN A 287 -6.27 1.08 8.98
N TYR A 288 -6.69 1.20 10.22
CA TYR A 288 -8.08 1.31 10.61
C TYR A 288 -8.26 2.40 11.67
N THR A 289 -9.31 3.20 11.53
CA THR A 289 -9.58 4.32 12.43
C THR A 289 -10.88 4.08 13.18
N VAL A 290 -10.86 4.24 14.51
CA VAL A 290 -12.00 4.03 15.38
C VAL A 290 -12.19 5.22 16.32
N PRO A 291 -13.42 5.75 16.46
CA PRO A 291 -13.76 6.70 17.51
C PRO A 291 -14.09 5.98 18.82
N VAL A 292 -13.48 6.43 19.93
CA VAL A 292 -13.83 6.05 21.30
C VAL A 292 -14.52 7.24 21.97
N ASN A 293 -15.77 7.07 22.39
CA ASN A 293 -16.57 8.14 22.95
C ASN A 293 -16.62 8.03 24.48
N PHE A 294 -16.30 9.11 25.17
CA PHE A 294 -16.43 9.26 26.63
C PHE A 294 -17.56 10.25 26.90
N ARG A 295 -18.69 9.74 27.39
CA ARG A 295 -19.88 10.53 27.77
C ARG A 295 -20.28 10.17 29.20
N LEU A 296 -20.62 11.19 29.97
CA LEU A 296 -21.26 11.03 31.27
C LEU A 296 -22.76 10.90 31.06
N MET A 297 -23.36 9.96 31.74
CA MET A 297 -24.83 9.79 31.82
C MET A 297 -25.40 10.75 32.82
#